data_b788a15380bfe51238701879ba287a8c
#
_entry.id   b788a15380bfe51238701879ba287a8c
#
_cell.length_a   1.000
_cell.length_b   1.000
_cell.length_c   1.000
_cell.angle_alpha   90.00
_cell.angle_beta   90.00
_cell.angle_gamma   90.00
#
_symmetry.space_group_name_H-M   'P 1'
#
loop_
_entity.id
_entity.type
_entity.pdbx_description
1 polymer ?
#
loop_
_entity_poly.entity_id
_entity_poly.type
_entity_poly.pdbx_seq_one_letter_code
_entity_poly.pdbx_strand_id
1 'polypeptide(L)'
;MLDKPPFSITEIDIVIPAHNASDVIQKSINSCLLQELPENWHQNVFIVDDGSTDDTAMFCKSIFGEQVQIISHEHNRGRSASCNTGWRAGRGSYVIFLDADCEWLSTSSLYAHLKILESGADVSTGSIVSRDSSFWGAYQNILQSSREKDFSAGNLAAFTSANFAIRRSVLEASGGFDEGYRHYGFEDRDFLLRLISLGAKISFCPEAAIIHNPDSSLRDICRKMVESGHKSSGRFQAAHPEFYARSPYGKIDCRLHGLPFTAFAIISGPIIPTLALLGDKIVNASHIPFQVKRIYVKMVSGLAYMVGTYRALRNPKS
;
A
#
# COMPACT_ATOMS: atom_id res chain seq x y z
N MET A 1 -30.08 1.78 18.95
CA MET A 1 -30.03 2.53 17.70
C MET A 1 -30.36 3.95 18.06
N LEU A 2 -29.41 4.87 18.06
CA LEU A 2 -29.69 6.30 18.13
C LEU A 2 -30.14 6.69 16.73
N ASP A 3 -31.41 7.07 16.57
CA ASP A 3 -31.98 7.58 15.34
C ASP A 3 -31.15 8.79 14.89
N LYS A 4 -30.41 8.63 13.76
CA LYS A 4 -29.80 9.78 13.08
C LYS A 4 -30.94 10.72 12.66
N PRO A 5 -30.81 12.02 12.87
CA PRO A 5 -31.82 12.97 12.37
C PRO A 5 -32.00 12.79 10.85
N PRO A 6 -33.24 12.90 10.34
CA PRO A 6 -33.61 12.53 8.96
C PRO A 6 -32.92 13.31 7.84
N PHE A 7 -31.98 14.23 8.14
CA PHE A 7 -31.26 15.08 7.18
C PHE A 7 -29.75 15.23 7.48
N SER A 8 -29.14 14.31 8.26
CA SER A 8 -27.70 14.40 8.49
C SER A 8 -26.93 13.90 7.26
N ILE A 9 -26.19 14.79 6.59
CA ILE A 9 -25.24 14.45 5.54
C ILE A 9 -24.14 13.58 6.18
N THR A 10 -23.85 12.46 5.54
CA THR A 10 -22.71 11.61 5.93
C THR A 10 -21.51 11.99 5.05
N GLU A 11 -20.47 12.52 5.68
CA GLU A 11 -19.25 12.89 4.99
C GLU A 11 -18.25 11.74 4.96
N ILE A 12 -17.54 11.61 3.84
CA ILE A 12 -16.53 10.61 3.54
C ILE A 12 -15.29 11.36 3.09
N ASP A 13 -14.14 11.04 3.67
CA ASP A 13 -12.87 11.60 3.26
C ASP A 13 -12.06 10.56 2.50
N ILE A 14 -11.69 10.88 1.27
CA ILE A 14 -10.80 10.07 0.44
C ILE A 14 -9.43 10.72 0.47
N VAL A 15 -8.43 9.99 0.90
CA VAL A 15 -7.04 10.44 1.03
C VAL A 15 -6.18 9.76 -0.01
N ILE A 16 -5.55 10.56 -0.86
CA ILE A 16 -4.64 10.11 -1.91
C ILE A 16 -3.25 10.66 -1.60
N PRO A 17 -2.34 9.88 -0.98
CA PRO A 17 -0.95 10.27 -0.84
C PRO A 17 -0.26 10.22 -2.20
N ALA A 18 0.46 11.28 -2.57
CA ALA A 18 1.12 11.42 -3.86
C ALA A 18 2.57 11.90 -3.70
N HIS A 19 3.48 11.32 -4.46
CA HIS A 19 4.85 11.79 -4.59
C HIS A 19 5.37 11.47 -5.99
N ASN A 20 5.67 12.49 -6.78
CA ASN A 20 6.08 12.37 -8.19
C ASN A 20 5.09 11.50 -8.97
N ALA A 21 3.81 11.91 -8.98
CA ALA A 21 2.70 11.15 -9.54
C ALA A 21 1.96 11.90 -10.68
N SER A 22 2.54 12.95 -11.24
CA SER A 22 1.90 13.78 -12.29
C SER A 22 1.36 12.97 -13.47
N ASP A 23 2.05 11.87 -13.84
CA ASP A 23 1.69 11.04 -14.99
C ASP A 23 0.52 10.07 -14.71
N VAL A 24 0.22 9.77 -13.45
CA VAL A 24 -0.73 8.70 -13.08
C VAL A 24 -1.93 9.18 -12.28
N ILE A 25 -1.78 10.24 -11.47
CA ILE A 25 -2.76 10.66 -10.46
C ILE A 25 -4.12 11.09 -11.04
N GLN A 26 -4.15 11.54 -12.30
CA GLN A 26 -5.39 11.96 -12.95
C GLN A 26 -6.47 10.88 -12.97
N LYS A 27 -6.08 9.65 -13.24
CA LYS A 27 -7.01 8.50 -13.28
C LYS A 27 -7.57 8.20 -11.89
N SER A 28 -6.71 8.25 -10.87
CA SER A 28 -7.11 8.06 -9.49
C SER A 28 -8.17 9.09 -9.07
N ILE A 29 -7.89 10.38 -9.26
CA ILE A 29 -8.83 11.45 -8.91
C ILE A 29 -10.14 11.35 -9.70
N ASN A 30 -10.07 11.16 -11.01
CA ASN A 30 -11.28 11.00 -11.84
C ASN A 30 -12.15 9.84 -11.35
N SER A 31 -11.54 8.71 -10.99
CA SER A 31 -12.27 7.55 -10.49
C SER A 31 -12.95 7.83 -9.14
N CYS A 32 -12.38 8.71 -8.31
CA CYS A 32 -13.00 9.18 -7.08
C CYS A 32 -14.21 10.07 -7.37
N LEU A 33 -14.05 11.07 -8.23
CA LEU A 33 -15.10 12.04 -8.54
C LEU A 33 -16.31 11.42 -9.27
N LEU A 34 -16.11 10.27 -9.92
CA LEU A 34 -17.16 9.53 -10.63
C LEU A 34 -17.93 8.54 -9.76
N GLN A 35 -17.65 8.46 -8.45
CA GLN A 35 -18.35 7.50 -7.58
C GLN A 35 -19.81 7.91 -7.34
N GLU A 36 -20.70 6.95 -7.48
CA GLU A 36 -22.13 7.10 -7.23
C GLU A 36 -22.43 6.85 -5.74
N LEU A 37 -22.95 7.87 -5.08
CA LEU A 37 -23.31 7.85 -3.66
C LEU A 37 -24.80 8.17 -3.46
N PRO A 38 -25.43 7.67 -2.39
CA PRO A 38 -26.77 8.10 -2.00
C PRO A 38 -26.84 9.63 -1.77
N GLU A 39 -27.99 10.25 -1.98
CA GLU A 39 -28.20 11.71 -1.90
C GLU A 39 -27.73 12.38 -0.60
N ASN A 40 -27.75 11.64 0.53
CA ASN A 40 -27.32 12.12 1.85
C ASN A 40 -25.85 11.81 2.16
N TRP A 41 -25.06 11.41 1.16
CA TRP A 41 -23.64 11.12 1.31
C TRP A 41 -22.81 12.09 0.46
N HIS A 42 -21.76 12.62 1.06
CA HIS A 42 -20.86 13.56 0.40
C HIS A 42 -19.41 13.12 0.56
N GLN A 43 -18.64 13.17 -0.52
CA GLN A 43 -17.22 12.83 -0.50
C GLN A 43 -16.35 14.08 -0.60
N ASN A 44 -15.28 14.11 0.17
CA ASN A 44 -14.19 15.07 0.10
C ASN A 44 -12.93 14.34 -0.37
N VAL A 45 -12.22 14.85 -1.37
CA VAL A 45 -10.99 14.23 -1.88
C VAL A 45 -9.80 15.08 -1.47
N PHE A 46 -8.90 14.50 -0.68
CA PHE A 46 -7.67 15.11 -0.19
C PHE A 46 -6.47 14.51 -0.93
N ILE A 47 -5.77 15.34 -1.70
CA ILE A 47 -4.49 14.99 -2.31
C ILE A 47 -3.40 15.49 -1.39
N VAL A 48 -2.56 14.60 -0.90
CA VAL A 48 -1.41 14.99 -0.09
C VAL A 48 -0.14 14.80 -0.91
N ASP A 49 0.36 15.91 -1.43
CA ASP A 49 1.61 15.96 -2.17
C ASP A 49 2.80 15.95 -1.20
N ASP A 50 3.50 14.85 -1.18
CA ASP A 50 4.60 14.58 -0.25
C ASP A 50 5.94 15.15 -0.74
N GLY A 51 5.95 16.47 -1.02
CA GLY A 51 7.15 17.16 -1.46
C GLY A 51 7.62 16.66 -2.83
N SER A 52 6.72 16.56 -3.80
CA SER A 52 7.08 16.19 -5.17
C SER A 52 8.06 17.18 -5.79
N THR A 53 8.92 16.65 -6.64
CA THR A 53 9.87 17.42 -7.47
C THR A 53 9.40 17.59 -8.91
N ASP A 54 8.31 16.91 -9.28
CA ASP A 54 7.60 17.09 -10.53
C ASP A 54 6.39 18.03 -10.35
N ASP A 55 5.58 18.21 -11.39
CA ASP A 55 4.44 19.12 -11.38
C ASP A 55 3.17 18.55 -10.71
N THR A 56 3.25 17.50 -9.88
CA THR A 56 2.10 16.80 -9.30
C THR A 56 1.07 17.75 -8.69
N ALA A 57 1.46 18.61 -7.74
CA ALA A 57 0.53 19.54 -7.06
C ALA A 57 -0.06 20.58 -8.01
N MET A 58 0.78 21.16 -8.88
CA MET A 58 0.37 22.17 -9.86
C MET A 58 -0.58 21.58 -10.90
N PHE A 59 -0.29 20.36 -11.37
CA PHE A 59 -1.16 19.61 -12.26
C PHE A 59 -2.54 19.37 -11.64
N CYS A 60 -2.60 18.83 -10.40
CA CYS A 60 -3.85 18.60 -9.70
C CYS A 60 -4.67 19.89 -9.56
N LYS A 61 -4.02 21.00 -9.18
CA LYS A 61 -4.67 22.29 -9.02
C LYS A 61 -5.24 22.82 -10.34
N SER A 62 -4.50 22.67 -11.43
CA SER A 62 -4.90 23.19 -12.74
C SER A 62 -6.07 22.42 -13.36
N ILE A 63 -6.16 21.11 -13.13
CA ILE A 63 -7.19 20.25 -13.74
C ILE A 63 -8.45 20.16 -12.88
N PHE A 64 -8.30 20.05 -11.56
CA PHE A 64 -9.41 19.73 -10.67
C PHE A 64 -9.92 20.93 -9.86
N GLY A 65 -9.10 21.97 -9.71
CA GLY A 65 -9.49 23.20 -9.01
C GLY A 65 -10.05 22.93 -7.61
N GLU A 66 -11.27 23.39 -7.36
CA GLU A 66 -11.96 23.25 -6.07
C GLU A 66 -12.62 21.87 -5.84
N GLN A 67 -12.59 20.96 -6.82
CA GLN A 67 -13.16 19.63 -6.69
C GLN A 67 -12.35 18.74 -5.73
N VAL A 68 -11.09 19.11 -5.48
CA VAL A 68 -10.18 18.38 -4.58
C VAL A 68 -9.45 19.35 -3.66
N GLN A 69 -9.08 18.90 -2.48
CA GLN A 69 -8.24 19.66 -1.56
C GLN A 69 -6.79 19.18 -1.67
N ILE A 70 -5.87 20.10 -1.95
CA ILE A 70 -4.44 19.79 -2.10
C ILE A 70 -3.69 20.30 -0.89
N ILE A 71 -2.93 19.41 -0.26
CA ILE A 71 -2.07 19.69 0.89
C ILE A 71 -0.66 19.30 0.50
N SER A 72 0.28 20.22 0.52
CA SER A 72 1.68 19.95 0.13
C SER A 72 2.60 19.98 1.34
N HIS A 73 3.48 19.00 1.44
CA HIS A 73 4.61 19.01 2.35
C HIS A 73 5.80 19.73 1.69
N GLU A 74 6.61 20.45 2.48
CA GLU A 74 7.82 21.10 1.98
C GLU A 74 8.87 20.10 1.47
N HIS A 75 8.88 18.87 2.02
CA HIS A 75 9.80 17.80 1.66
C HIS A 75 9.13 16.44 1.88
N ASN A 76 9.68 15.40 1.26
CA ASN A 76 9.17 14.05 1.40
C ASN A 76 9.27 13.57 2.86
N ARG A 77 8.13 13.24 3.47
CA ARG A 77 7.96 12.72 4.82
C ARG A 77 7.58 11.25 4.86
N GLY A 78 7.30 10.67 3.70
CA GLY A 78 6.87 9.28 3.52
C GLY A 78 5.35 9.11 3.54
N ARG A 79 4.91 7.99 2.96
CA ARG A 79 3.49 7.65 2.77
C ARG A 79 2.68 7.71 4.07
N SER A 80 3.23 7.21 5.19
CA SER A 80 2.56 7.23 6.49
C SER A 80 2.19 8.65 6.93
N ALA A 81 3.11 9.60 6.79
CA ALA A 81 2.89 11.00 7.13
C ALA A 81 1.85 11.64 6.21
N SER A 82 1.89 11.32 4.92
CA SER A 82 0.93 11.83 3.93
C SER A 82 -0.48 11.31 4.18
N CYS A 83 -0.65 10.02 4.47
CA CYS A 83 -1.93 9.45 4.88
C CYS A 83 -2.45 10.15 6.15
N ASN A 84 -1.59 10.37 7.15
CA ASN A 84 -1.97 11.03 8.40
C ASN A 84 -2.33 12.50 8.19
N THR A 85 -1.63 13.21 7.35
CA THR A 85 -1.95 14.61 7.01
C THR A 85 -3.33 14.68 6.37
N GLY A 86 -3.63 13.81 5.41
CA GLY A 86 -4.89 13.81 4.69
C GLY A 86 -6.10 13.52 5.60
N TRP A 87 -6.06 12.45 6.38
CA TRP A 87 -7.21 12.12 7.22
C TRP A 87 -7.44 13.12 8.37
N ARG A 88 -6.39 13.78 8.87
CA ARG A 88 -6.51 14.83 9.90
C ARG A 88 -7.08 16.15 9.35
N ALA A 89 -6.95 16.40 8.05
CA ALA A 89 -7.52 17.57 7.39
C ALA A 89 -9.04 17.47 7.23
N GLY A 90 -9.56 16.26 7.05
CA GLY A 90 -10.98 16.00 6.90
C GLY A 90 -11.73 15.78 8.21
N ARG A 91 -13.07 15.65 8.09
CA ARG A 91 -13.99 15.41 9.22
C ARG A 91 -15.00 14.30 8.96
N GLY A 92 -14.94 13.67 7.80
CA GLY A 92 -15.85 12.62 7.38
C GLY A 92 -15.90 11.45 8.38
N SER A 93 -17.06 10.84 8.54
CA SER A 93 -17.28 9.68 9.44
C SER A 93 -16.48 8.46 8.99
N TYR A 94 -16.15 8.40 7.73
CA TYR A 94 -15.36 7.35 7.10
C TYR A 94 -14.17 7.96 6.38
N VAL A 95 -13.03 7.27 6.45
CA VAL A 95 -11.80 7.64 5.76
C VAL A 95 -11.42 6.52 4.81
N ILE A 96 -11.14 6.87 3.58
CA ILE A 96 -10.69 5.93 2.54
C ILE A 96 -9.28 6.31 2.13
N PHE A 97 -8.38 5.33 2.06
CA PHE A 97 -7.05 5.49 1.50
C PHE A 97 -7.01 4.85 0.11
N LEU A 98 -6.57 5.61 -0.88
CA LEU A 98 -6.39 5.16 -2.26
C LEU A 98 -5.01 5.62 -2.75
N ASP A 99 -4.19 4.72 -3.29
CA ASP A 99 -2.89 5.11 -3.84
C ASP A 99 -3.04 5.91 -5.14
N ALA A 100 -2.11 6.83 -5.40
CA ALA A 100 -2.17 7.77 -6.52
C ALA A 100 -2.11 7.11 -7.90
N ASP A 101 -1.64 5.88 -7.99
CA ASP A 101 -1.54 5.05 -9.20
C ASP A 101 -2.67 4.02 -9.33
N CYS A 102 -3.71 4.16 -8.51
CA CYS A 102 -4.86 3.27 -8.46
C CYS A 102 -6.14 4.00 -8.92
N GLU A 103 -7.03 3.28 -9.61
CA GLU A 103 -8.35 3.78 -10.00
C GLU A 103 -9.45 2.78 -9.59
N TRP A 104 -10.60 3.24 -9.14
CA TRP A 104 -11.71 2.33 -8.85
C TRP A 104 -12.24 1.66 -10.12
N LEU A 105 -12.53 0.37 -10.00
CA LEU A 105 -12.99 -0.47 -11.10
C LEU A 105 -14.41 -0.12 -11.54
N SER A 106 -15.24 0.38 -10.62
CA SER A 106 -16.66 0.68 -10.81
C SER A 106 -17.04 1.98 -10.12
N THR A 107 -18.05 2.69 -10.64
CA THR A 107 -18.66 3.85 -9.99
C THR A 107 -19.34 3.54 -8.65
N SER A 108 -19.55 2.27 -8.34
CA SER A 108 -20.13 1.78 -7.09
C SER A 108 -19.09 1.22 -6.09
N SER A 109 -17.79 1.26 -6.41
CA SER A 109 -16.75 0.66 -5.56
C SER A 109 -16.66 1.32 -4.18
N LEU A 110 -16.75 2.65 -4.11
CA LEU A 110 -16.80 3.37 -2.84
C LEU A 110 -18.02 2.98 -2.02
N TYR A 111 -19.19 2.94 -2.63
CA TYR A 111 -20.43 2.55 -1.96
C TYR A 111 -20.38 1.10 -1.45
N ALA A 112 -19.68 0.20 -2.13
CA ALA A 112 -19.45 -1.15 -1.66
C ALA A 112 -18.67 -1.18 -0.33
N HIS A 113 -17.59 -0.39 -0.21
CA HIS A 113 -16.89 -0.23 1.06
C HIS A 113 -17.82 0.27 2.17
N LEU A 114 -18.61 1.31 1.87
CA LEU A 114 -19.49 1.94 2.85
C LEU A 114 -20.56 0.98 3.37
N LYS A 115 -21.15 0.14 2.51
CA LYS A 115 -22.08 -0.92 2.92
C LYS A 115 -21.46 -1.90 3.92
N ILE A 116 -20.21 -2.29 3.72
CA ILE A 116 -19.48 -3.16 4.65
C ILE A 116 -19.29 -2.46 5.99
N LEU A 117 -18.91 -1.20 5.99
CA LEU A 117 -18.77 -0.44 7.24
C LEU A 117 -20.12 -0.25 7.94
N GLU A 118 -21.18 0.09 7.21
CA GLU A 118 -22.55 0.23 7.78
C GLU A 118 -23.08 -1.09 8.33
N SER A 119 -22.68 -2.24 7.79
CA SER A 119 -23.07 -3.57 8.32
C SER A 119 -22.36 -3.96 9.63
N GLY A 120 -21.49 -3.08 10.17
CA GLY A 120 -20.86 -3.25 11.47
C GLY A 120 -19.38 -3.66 11.43
N ALA A 121 -18.74 -3.64 10.26
CA ALA A 121 -17.30 -3.68 10.18
C ALA A 121 -16.69 -2.32 10.59
N ASP A 122 -15.47 -2.36 11.11
CA ASP A 122 -14.68 -1.17 11.42
C ASP A 122 -13.79 -0.77 10.27
N VAL A 123 -13.38 -1.77 9.49
CA VAL A 123 -12.47 -1.67 8.35
C VAL A 123 -13.01 -2.51 7.20
N SER A 124 -12.97 -1.94 6.01
CA SER A 124 -13.24 -2.62 4.74
C SER A 124 -12.02 -2.53 3.83
N THR A 125 -11.53 -3.66 3.33
CA THR A 125 -10.43 -3.71 2.35
C THR A 125 -10.94 -4.31 1.05
N GLY A 126 -10.59 -3.70 -0.08
CA GLY A 126 -11.04 -4.12 -1.40
C GLY A 126 -9.99 -4.90 -2.20
N SER A 127 -10.42 -5.47 -3.30
CA SER A 127 -9.54 -6.16 -4.25
C SER A 127 -8.64 -5.18 -5.00
N ILE A 128 -7.44 -5.63 -5.36
CA ILE A 128 -6.50 -4.92 -6.23
C ILE A 128 -6.25 -5.78 -7.46
N VAL A 129 -6.79 -5.37 -8.59
CA VAL A 129 -6.68 -6.12 -9.85
C VAL A 129 -5.84 -5.36 -10.86
N SER A 130 -5.24 -6.07 -11.81
CA SER A 130 -4.60 -5.47 -12.97
C SER A 130 -5.32 -5.90 -14.25
N ARG A 131 -5.49 -4.95 -15.17
CA ARG A 131 -5.96 -5.17 -16.53
C ARG A 131 -4.81 -5.28 -17.54
N ASP A 132 -3.57 -5.08 -17.06
CA ASP A 132 -2.40 -5.24 -17.90
C ASP A 132 -2.15 -6.72 -18.20
N SER A 133 -1.96 -7.04 -19.48
CA SER A 133 -1.66 -8.39 -19.97
C SER A 133 -0.19 -8.81 -19.80
N SER A 134 0.64 -7.93 -19.27
CA SER A 134 2.07 -8.22 -19.01
C SER A 134 2.25 -9.28 -17.92
N PHE A 135 3.49 -9.72 -17.75
CA PHE A 135 3.88 -10.56 -16.62
C PHE A 135 3.51 -9.90 -15.28
N TRP A 136 3.72 -8.59 -15.14
CA TRP A 136 3.48 -7.89 -13.87
C TRP A 136 2.00 -7.79 -13.54
N GLY A 137 1.14 -7.55 -14.53
CA GLY A 137 -0.30 -7.57 -14.33
C GLY A 137 -0.81 -8.95 -13.89
N ALA A 138 -0.39 -10.01 -14.58
CA ALA A 138 -0.73 -11.39 -14.19
C ALA A 138 -0.17 -11.75 -12.79
N TYR A 139 1.04 -11.27 -12.45
CA TYR A 139 1.64 -11.48 -11.14
C TYR A 139 0.86 -10.76 -10.03
N GLN A 140 0.42 -9.52 -10.25
CA GLN A 140 -0.45 -8.76 -9.34
C GLN A 140 -1.75 -9.52 -9.06
N ASN A 141 -2.42 -10.04 -10.08
CA ASN A 141 -3.67 -10.80 -9.93
C ASN A 141 -3.47 -12.10 -9.12
N ILE A 142 -2.34 -12.77 -9.27
CA ILE A 142 -2.00 -13.94 -8.45
C ILE A 142 -1.72 -13.54 -6.99
N LEU A 143 -1.05 -12.42 -6.75
CA LEU A 143 -0.83 -11.93 -5.40
C LEU A 143 -2.16 -11.59 -4.72
N GLN A 144 -3.09 -10.96 -5.45
CA GLN A 144 -4.43 -10.65 -4.93
C GLN A 144 -5.18 -11.94 -4.56
N SER A 145 -5.23 -12.94 -5.44
CA SER A 145 -5.86 -14.23 -5.14
C SER A 145 -5.22 -14.94 -3.94
N SER A 146 -3.91 -14.77 -3.71
CA SER A 146 -3.25 -15.30 -2.52
C SER A 146 -3.69 -14.56 -1.26
N ARG A 147 -3.79 -13.22 -1.32
CA ARG A 147 -4.25 -12.39 -0.18
C ARG A 147 -5.68 -12.75 0.24
N GLU A 148 -6.57 -12.97 -0.73
CA GLU A 148 -7.96 -13.37 -0.48
C GLU A 148 -8.05 -14.73 0.22
N LYS A 149 -7.23 -15.70 -0.21
CA LYS A 149 -7.12 -17.02 0.44
C LYS A 149 -6.57 -16.90 1.86
N ASP A 150 -5.51 -16.12 2.04
CA ASP A 150 -4.88 -15.90 3.33
C ASP A 150 -5.87 -15.24 4.31
N PHE A 151 -6.63 -14.24 3.85
CA PHE A 151 -7.66 -13.59 4.64
C PHE A 151 -8.78 -14.57 5.03
N SER A 152 -9.28 -15.36 4.08
CA SER A 152 -10.30 -16.38 4.34
C SER A 152 -9.81 -17.45 5.31
N ALA A 153 -8.50 -17.66 5.42
CA ALA A 153 -7.85 -18.53 6.40
C ALA A 153 -7.59 -17.84 7.76
N GLY A 154 -8.05 -16.60 7.95
CA GLY A 154 -7.92 -15.84 9.19
C GLY A 154 -6.66 -14.97 9.29
N ASN A 155 -5.83 -14.89 8.24
CA ASN A 155 -4.69 -13.98 8.21
C ASN A 155 -5.12 -12.56 7.79
N LEU A 156 -5.64 -11.78 8.73
CA LEU A 156 -6.12 -10.43 8.50
C LEU A 156 -5.03 -9.45 8.05
N ALA A 157 -3.75 -9.75 8.31
CA ALA A 157 -2.61 -8.92 7.89
C ALA A 157 -2.17 -9.17 6.44
N ALA A 158 -2.96 -9.87 5.63
CA ALA A 158 -2.66 -10.15 4.23
C ALA A 158 -2.86 -8.93 3.30
N PHE A 159 -3.63 -7.93 3.72
CA PHE A 159 -3.98 -6.77 2.91
C PHE A 159 -2.96 -5.62 2.98
N THR A 160 -3.16 -4.65 2.07
CA THR A 160 -2.43 -3.39 2.01
C THR A 160 -3.41 -2.23 2.18
N SER A 161 -2.91 -1.04 2.50
CA SER A 161 -3.73 0.17 2.63
C SER A 161 -3.94 0.92 1.31
N ALA A 162 -3.60 0.32 0.16
CA ALA A 162 -3.80 0.93 -1.15
C ALA A 162 -5.28 1.04 -1.56
N ASN A 163 -6.16 0.23 -0.94
CA ASN A 163 -7.62 0.23 -1.15
C ASN A 163 -8.30 -0.15 0.17
N PHE A 164 -8.53 0.84 1.03
CA PHE A 164 -8.82 0.61 2.42
C PHE A 164 -9.77 1.69 2.96
N ALA A 165 -10.89 1.28 3.52
CA ALA A 165 -11.86 2.16 4.14
C ALA A 165 -11.99 1.85 5.63
N ILE A 166 -12.07 2.87 6.48
CA ILE A 166 -12.08 2.74 7.93
C ILE A 166 -13.02 3.75 8.57
N ARG A 167 -13.68 3.36 9.65
CA ARG A 167 -14.40 4.30 10.51
C ARG A 167 -13.43 5.30 11.13
N ARG A 168 -13.74 6.59 11.06
CA ARG A 168 -12.88 7.63 11.65
C ARG A 168 -12.58 7.38 13.12
N SER A 169 -13.56 7.00 13.92
CA SER A 169 -13.39 6.72 15.36
C SER A 169 -12.34 5.62 15.62
N VAL A 170 -12.27 4.60 14.78
CA VAL A 170 -11.29 3.52 14.89
C VAL A 170 -9.90 4.00 14.44
N LEU A 171 -9.84 4.82 13.38
CA LEU A 171 -8.61 5.44 12.91
C LEU A 171 -8.01 6.37 13.97
N GLU A 172 -8.82 7.19 14.60
CA GLU A 172 -8.42 8.07 15.72
C GLU A 172 -7.92 7.26 16.92
N ALA A 173 -8.65 6.22 17.33
CA ALA A 173 -8.25 5.33 18.43
C ALA A 173 -6.91 4.62 18.14
N SER A 174 -6.62 4.31 16.88
CA SER A 174 -5.36 3.70 16.46
C SER A 174 -4.17 4.68 16.42
N GLY A 175 -4.43 5.99 16.43
CA GLY A 175 -3.45 7.05 16.22
C GLY A 175 -3.00 7.23 14.76
N GLY A 176 -3.59 6.48 13.81
CA GLY A 176 -3.22 6.50 12.39
C GLY A 176 -1.99 5.67 12.07
N PHE A 177 -1.34 5.98 10.95
CA PHE A 177 -0.10 5.33 10.53
C PHE A 177 1.09 5.76 11.39
N ASP A 178 2.05 4.87 11.60
CA ASP A 178 3.30 5.21 12.27
C ASP A 178 4.24 5.98 11.31
N GLU A 179 4.41 7.28 11.55
CA GLU A 179 5.24 8.17 10.73
C GLU A 179 6.76 7.89 10.85
N GLY A 180 7.16 6.97 11.71
CA GLY A 180 8.51 6.45 11.74
C GLY A 180 8.86 5.58 10.54
N TYR A 181 7.86 5.08 9.79
CA TYR A 181 8.05 4.45 8.48
C TYR A 181 8.14 5.53 7.40
N ARG A 182 9.34 6.07 7.19
CA ARG A 182 9.63 7.09 6.17
C ARG A 182 10.04 6.49 4.83
N HIS A 183 10.33 5.20 4.80
CA HIS A 183 10.83 4.45 3.66
C HIS A 183 9.87 3.33 3.30
N TYR A 184 10.08 2.73 2.12
CA TYR A 184 9.22 1.69 1.60
C TYR A 184 9.12 0.46 2.51
N GLY A 185 7.89 0.03 2.79
CA GLY A 185 7.53 -1.28 3.31
C GLY A 185 7.28 -1.35 4.81
N PHE A 186 6.39 -2.25 5.17
CA PHE A 186 5.92 -2.61 6.51
C PHE A 186 4.93 -1.64 7.16
N GLU A 187 4.75 -0.40 6.70
CA GLU A 187 3.81 0.57 7.25
C GLU A 187 2.36 0.05 7.27
N ASP A 188 1.92 -0.59 6.18
CA ASP A 188 0.59 -1.18 6.06
C ASP A 188 0.37 -2.30 7.06
N ARG A 189 1.37 -3.19 7.18
CA ARG A 189 1.29 -4.34 8.08
C ARG A 189 1.32 -3.92 9.54
N ASP A 190 2.14 -2.94 9.89
CA ASP A 190 2.17 -2.36 11.22
C ASP A 190 0.80 -1.80 11.58
N PHE A 191 0.25 -0.99 10.68
CA PHE A 191 -1.06 -0.37 10.88
C PHE A 191 -2.16 -1.42 11.07
N LEU A 192 -2.23 -2.44 10.19
CA LEU A 192 -3.20 -3.53 10.30
C LEU A 192 -3.05 -4.33 11.61
N LEU A 193 -1.82 -4.67 12.02
CA LEU A 193 -1.59 -5.40 13.26
C LEU A 193 -2.00 -4.58 14.49
N ARG A 194 -1.81 -3.25 14.47
CA ARG A 194 -2.31 -2.38 15.54
C ARG A 194 -3.84 -2.32 15.57
N LEU A 195 -4.51 -2.25 14.42
CA LEU A 195 -5.96 -2.33 14.33
C LEU A 195 -6.51 -3.66 14.85
N ILE A 196 -5.88 -4.78 14.48
CA ILE A 196 -6.22 -6.12 14.99
C ILE A 196 -6.07 -6.17 16.52
N SER A 197 -4.98 -5.60 17.05
CA SER A 197 -4.74 -5.54 18.50
C SER A 197 -5.75 -4.70 19.26
N LEU A 198 -6.36 -3.72 18.61
CA LEU A 198 -7.48 -2.93 19.14
C LEU A 198 -8.83 -3.65 19.04
N GLY A 199 -8.87 -4.85 18.48
CA GLY A 199 -10.10 -5.62 18.28
C GLY A 199 -10.97 -5.13 17.11
N ALA A 200 -10.41 -4.35 16.17
CA ALA A 200 -11.13 -3.85 15.01
C ALA A 200 -11.63 -5.01 14.11
N LYS A 201 -12.89 -4.93 13.70
CA LYS A 201 -13.53 -5.89 12.79
C LYS A 201 -13.17 -5.54 11.36
N ILE A 202 -12.28 -6.33 10.77
CA ILE A 202 -11.81 -6.15 9.40
C ILE A 202 -12.58 -7.08 8.47
N SER A 203 -13.14 -6.53 7.39
CA SER A 203 -13.89 -7.28 6.37
C SER A 203 -13.30 -7.05 4.99
N PHE A 204 -13.33 -8.08 4.17
CA PHE A 204 -12.95 -8.02 2.76
C PHE A 204 -14.19 -7.77 1.89
N CYS A 205 -14.08 -6.81 0.97
CA CYS A 205 -15.12 -6.41 0.03
C CYS A 205 -14.61 -6.55 -1.42
N PRO A 206 -14.82 -7.69 -2.08
CA PRO A 206 -14.34 -7.88 -3.45
C PRO A 206 -14.96 -6.91 -4.45
N GLU A 207 -16.18 -6.42 -4.19
CA GLU A 207 -16.88 -5.46 -5.04
C GLU A 207 -16.25 -4.06 -5.00
N ALA A 208 -15.55 -3.73 -3.93
CA ALA A 208 -14.78 -2.50 -3.80
C ALA A 208 -13.40 -2.65 -4.45
N ALA A 209 -13.37 -3.06 -5.73
CA ALA A 209 -12.13 -3.33 -6.44
C ALA A 209 -11.51 -2.05 -7.02
N ILE A 210 -10.18 -2.00 -7.02
CA ILE A 210 -9.39 -1.02 -7.74
C ILE A 210 -8.56 -1.68 -8.85
N ILE A 211 -8.23 -0.89 -9.86
CA ILE A 211 -7.27 -1.24 -10.90
C ILE A 211 -5.93 -0.63 -10.49
N HIS A 212 -4.91 -1.46 -10.43
CA HIS A 212 -3.51 -1.06 -10.34
C HIS A 212 -2.73 -1.78 -11.44
N ASN A 213 -2.24 -1.04 -12.41
CA ASN A 213 -1.43 -1.57 -13.49
C ASN A 213 0.04 -1.28 -13.17
N PRO A 214 0.77 -2.25 -12.63
CA PRO A 214 2.15 -2.00 -12.18
C PRO A 214 3.07 -1.77 -13.39
N ASP A 215 3.55 -0.54 -13.54
CA ASP A 215 4.71 -0.25 -14.40
C ASP A 215 5.98 -0.54 -13.60
N SER A 216 6.34 -1.81 -13.51
CA SER A 216 7.41 -2.28 -12.64
C SER A 216 8.51 -2.99 -13.44
N SER A 217 9.76 -2.73 -13.05
CA SER A 217 10.89 -3.57 -13.42
C SER A 217 11.35 -4.40 -12.23
N LEU A 218 12.01 -5.53 -12.47
CA LEU A 218 12.63 -6.30 -11.39
C LEU A 218 13.71 -5.48 -10.68
N ARG A 219 14.34 -4.55 -11.40
CA ARG A 219 15.32 -3.60 -10.85
C ARG A 219 14.69 -2.71 -9.78
N ASP A 220 13.50 -2.14 -10.05
CA ASP A 220 12.79 -1.29 -9.09
C ASP A 220 12.30 -2.09 -7.89
N ILE A 221 11.80 -3.30 -8.12
CA ILE A 221 11.43 -4.21 -7.03
C ILE A 221 12.64 -4.53 -6.15
N CYS A 222 13.79 -4.85 -6.73
CA CYS A 222 14.99 -5.12 -5.95
C CYS A 222 15.43 -3.91 -5.14
N ARG A 223 15.38 -2.70 -5.72
CA ARG A 223 15.67 -1.45 -5.01
C ARG A 223 14.75 -1.27 -3.79
N LYS A 224 13.43 -1.42 -3.98
CA LYS A 224 12.42 -1.38 -2.93
C LYS A 224 12.66 -2.45 -1.86
N MET A 225 13.05 -3.66 -2.24
CA MET A 225 13.35 -4.75 -1.30
C MET A 225 14.61 -4.48 -0.46
N VAL A 226 15.68 -3.96 -1.07
CA VAL A 226 16.88 -3.52 -0.33
C VAL A 226 16.53 -2.41 0.66
N GLU A 227 15.76 -1.42 0.24
CA GLU A 227 15.32 -0.32 1.09
C GLU A 227 14.47 -0.82 2.27
N SER A 228 13.46 -1.66 2.00
CA SER A 228 12.59 -2.27 3.00
C SER A 228 13.39 -3.07 4.04
N GLY A 229 14.33 -3.91 3.59
CA GLY A 229 15.20 -4.68 4.49
C GLY A 229 16.15 -3.82 5.31
N HIS A 230 16.65 -2.71 4.73
CA HIS A 230 17.62 -1.82 5.38
C HIS A 230 16.97 -0.82 6.35
N LYS A 231 15.89 -0.16 5.92
CA LYS A 231 15.33 1.01 6.60
C LYS A 231 14.08 0.70 7.43
N SER A 232 13.17 -0.13 6.93
CA SER A 232 11.84 -0.29 7.52
C SER A 232 11.70 -1.55 8.38
N SER A 233 12.36 -2.64 7.99
CA SER A 233 12.20 -3.95 8.64
C SER A 233 12.64 -4.00 10.10
N GLY A 234 13.64 -3.20 10.50
CA GLY A 234 14.10 -3.13 11.89
C GLY A 234 13.05 -2.58 12.85
N ARG A 235 12.34 -1.52 12.41
CA ARG A 235 11.23 -0.93 13.16
C ARG A 235 10.08 -1.92 13.32
N PHE A 236 9.72 -2.60 12.23
CA PHE A 236 8.65 -3.60 12.24
C PHE A 236 9.01 -4.83 13.10
N GLN A 237 10.26 -5.29 13.03
CA GLN A 237 10.76 -6.38 13.89
C GLN A 237 10.69 -6.02 15.38
N ALA A 238 11.03 -4.77 15.74
CA ALA A 238 10.96 -4.31 17.13
C ALA A 238 9.52 -4.22 17.64
N ALA A 239 8.57 -3.76 16.79
CA ALA A 239 7.16 -3.62 17.15
C ALA A 239 6.42 -4.98 17.17
N HIS A 240 6.76 -5.89 16.26
CA HIS A 240 6.03 -7.14 16.01
C HIS A 240 6.99 -8.36 15.89
N PRO A 241 7.82 -8.67 16.91
CA PRO A 241 8.91 -9.63 16.79
C PRO A 241 8.47 -11.05 16.41
N GLU A 242 7.38 -11.55 17.00
CA GLU A 242 6.88 -12.90 16.70
C GLU A 242 6.28 -12.99 15.29
N PHE A 243 5.51 -12.00 14.89
CA PHE A 243 4.92 -11.95 13.55
C PHE A 243 6.02 -11.86 12.50
N TYR A 244 7.02 -10.99 12.73
CA TYR A 244 8.15 -10.83 11.83
C TYR A 244 8.94 -12.13 11.66
N ALA A 245 9.30 -12.80 12.75
CA ALA A 245 10.09 -14.03 12.71
C ALA A 245 9.40 -15.16 11.90
N ARG A 246 8.06 -15.24 11.97
CA ARG A 246 7.28 -16.23 11.21
C ARG A 246 7.07 -15.84 9.74
N SER A 247 7.27 -14.58 9.39
CA SER A 247 7.06 -14.07 8.04
C SER A 247 8.11 -14.58 7.05
N PRO A 248 7.82 -14.57 5.72
CA PRO A 248 8.83 -14.86 4.70
C PRO A 248 10.06 -13.95 4.81
N TYR A 249 9.88 -12.72 5.25
CA TYR A 249 10.94 -11.73 5.45
C TYR A 249 11.86 -12.08 6.61
N GLY A 250 11.30 -12.46 7.75
CA GLY A 250 12.08 -12.90 8.91
C GLY A 250 12.91 -14.14 8.62
N LYS A 251 12.39 -15.06 7.80
CA LYS A 251 13.09 -16.31 7.42
C LYS A 251 14.36 -16.10 6.59
N ILE A 252 14.54 -14.92 6.00
CA ILE A 252 15.72 -14.57 5.18
C ILE A 252 16.50 -13.37 5.72
N ASP A 253 16.20 -12.95 6.95
CA ASP A 253 16.83 -11.80 7.59
C ASP A 253 18.20 -12.17 8.19
N CYS A 254 19.26 -11.50 7.74
CA CYS A 254 20.62 -11.71 8.26
C CYS A 254 20.75 -11.45 9.77
N ARG A 255 19.91 -10.57 10.34
CA ARG A 255 19.92 -10.25 11.78
C ARG A 255 19.42 -11.42 12.63
N LEU A 256 18.54 -12.27 12.08
CA LEU A 256 17.98 -13.43 12.78
C LEU A 256 18.76 -14.72 12.53
N HIS A 257 19.48 -14.84 11.41
CA HIS A 257 20.08 -16.11 10.97
C HIS A 257 21.62 -16.09 10.92
N GLY A 258 22.24 -14.95 11.22
CA GLY A 258 23.68 -14.86 11.48
C GLY A 258 24.60 -15.10 10.27
N LEU A 259 25.75 -15.73 10.52
CA LEU A 259 26.86 -15.84 9.55
C LEU A 259 26.51 -16.43 8.19
N PRO A 260 25.77 -17.55 8.04
CA PRO A 260 25.51 -18.13 6.72
C PRO A 260 24.76 -17.16 5.80
N PHE A 261 23.72 -16.49 6.31
CA PHE A 261 22.92 -15.53 5.56
C PHE A 261 23.70 -14.25 5.25
N THR A 262 24.53 -13.81 6.21
CA THR A 262 25.43 -12.67 6.05
C THR A 262 26.46 -12.92 4.93
N ALA A 263 27.10 -14.08 4.91
CA ALA A 263 28.04 -14.45 3.87
C ALA A 263 27.37 -14.50 2.50
N PHE A 264 26.15 -15.07 2.44
CA PHE A 264 25.39 -15.14 1.20
C PHE A 264 24.95 -13.74 0.72
N ALA A 265 24.57 -12.85 1.63
CA ALA A 265 24.21 -11.46 1.29
C ALA A 265 25.42 -10.67 0.75
N ILE A 266 26.62 -10.89 1.31
CA ILE A 266 27.87 -10.26 0.83
C ILE A 266 28.17 -10.69 -0.60
N ILE A 267 28.08 -11.98 -0.89
CA ILE A 267 28.34 -12.54 -2.21
C ILE A 267 27.29 -12.08 -3.22
N SER A 268 26.01 -12.10 -2.85
CA SER A 268 24.90 -11.74 -3.76
C SER A 268 24.76 -10.25 -4.00
N GLY A 269 25.16 -9.41 -3.06
CA GLY A 269 25.00 -7.95 -3.16
C GLY A 269 25.48 -7.33 -4.47
N PRO A 270 26.74 -7.57 -4.89
CA PRO A 270 27.28 -7.03 -6.14
C PRO A 270 26.61 -7.56 -7.41
N ILE A 271 26.01 -8.74 -7.37
CA ILE A 271 25.41 -9.38 -8.56
C ILE A 271 23.92 -9.08 -8.73
N ILE A 272 23.23 -8.57 -7.69
CA ILE A 272 21.80 -8.23 -7.77
C ILE A 272 21.47 -7.32 -8.96
N PRO A 273 22.20 -6.23 -9.25
CA PRO A 273 21.88 -5.39 -10.40
C PRO A 273 21.88 -6.15 -11.72
N THR A 274 22.84 -7.06 -11.90
CA THR A 274 22.94 -7.92 -13.09
C THR A 274 21.79 -8.94 -13.15
N LEU A 275 21.46 -9.58 -12.01
CA LEU A 275 20.32 -10.50 -11.92
C LEU A 275 19.00 -9.78 -12.18
N ALA A 276 18.82 -8.58 -11.67
CA ALA A 276 17.63 -7.79 -11.91
C ALA A 276 17.48 -7.40 -13.40
N LEU A 277 18.56 -6.95 -14.04
CA LEU A 277 18.58 -6.64 -15.47
C LEU A 277 18.28 -7.87 -16.34
N LEU A 278 18.85 -9.03 -15.98
CA LEU A 278 18.54 -10.30 -16.66
C LEU A 278 17.07 -10.67 -16.43
N GLY A 279 16.56 -10.44 -15.23
CA GLY A 279 15.17 -10.70 -14.88
C GLY A 279 14.19 -9.88 -15.70
N ASP A 280 14.47 -8.61 -15.97
CA ASP A 280 13.65 -7.77 -16.85
C ASP A 280 13.57 -8.35 -18.28
N LYS A 281 14.65 -8.95 -18.76
CA LYS A 281 14.63 -9.69 -20.05
C LYS A 281 13.84 -11.00 -19.96
N ILE A 282 14.00 -11.75 -18.87
CA ILE A 282 13.30 -13.01 -18.62
C ILE A 282 11.78 -12.80 -18.54
N VAL A 283 11.30 -11.80 -17.80
CA VAL A 283 9.86 -11.55 -17.64
C VAL A 283 9.19 -11.13 -18.95
N ASN A 284 9.92 -10.47 -19.83
CA ASN A 284 9.44 -10.05 -21.16
C ASN A 284 9.57 -11.13 -22.23
N ALA A 285 10.30 -12.22 -22.00
CA ALA A 285 10.49 -13.29 -22.99
C ALA A 285 9.23 -14.18 -23.09
N SER A 286 8.62 -14.24 -24.28
CA SER A 286 7.36 -14.98 -24.49
C SER A 286 7.50 -16.51 -24.34
N HIS A 287 8.67 -17.06 -24.66
CA HIS A 287 8.95 -18.50 -24.60
C HIS A 287 9.20 -19.05 -23.19
N ILE A 288 9.37 -18.18 -22.19
CA ILE A 288 9.62 -18.61 -20.81
C ILE A 288 8.27 -18.75 -20.08
N PRO A 289 7.98 -19.94 -19.48
CA PRO A 289 6.74 -20.16 -18.75
C PRO A 289 6.58 -19.19 -17.55
N PHE A 290 5.36 -18.75 -17.29
CA PHE A 290 5.04 -17.82 -16.22
C PHE A 290 5.57 -18.27 -14.83
N GLN A 291 5.47 -19.56 -14.52
CA GLN A 291 5.93 -20.09 -13.23
C GLN A 291 7.44 -19.93 -13.05
N VAL A 292 8.22 -20.12 -14.12
CA VAL A 292 9.68 -19.93 -14.09
C VAL A 292 10.03 -18.48 -13.83
N LYS A 293 9.36 -17.55 -14.54
CA LYS A 293 9.50 -16.10 -14.32
C LYS A 293 9.19 -15.75 -12.86
N ARG A 294 8.08 -16.27 -12.32
CA ARG A 294 7.64 -16.02 -10.94
C ARG A 294 8.66 -16.51 -9.92
N ILE A 295 9.21 -17.71 -10.10
CA ILE A 295 10.25 -18.25 -9.21
C ILE A 295 11.49 -17.35 -9.25
N TYR A 296 11.94 -16.98 -10.46
CA TYR A 296 13.09 -16.10 -10.63
C TYR A 296 12.91 -14.75 -9.92
N VAL A 297 11.77 -14.09 -10.13
CA VAL A 297 11.42 -12.81 -9.48
C VAL A 297 11.44 -12.95 -7.94
N LYS A 298 10.81 -13.99 -7.40
CA LYS A 298 10.80 -14.23 -5.95
C LYS A 298 12.21 -14.47 -5.39
N MET A 299 13.04 -15.22 -6.10
CA MET A 299 14.41 -15.48 -5.68
C MET A 299 15.24 -14.21 -5.65
N VAL A 300 15.26 -13.44 -6.74
CA VAL A 300 16.08 -12.22 -6.85
C VAL A 300 15.61 -11.13 -5.89
N SER A 301 14.29 -10.94 -5.76
CA SER A 301 13.74 -9.98 -4.80
C SER A 301 13.99 -10.39 -3.34
N GLY A 302 13.97 -11.68 -3.03
CA GLY A 302 14.34 -12.20 -1.71
C GLY A 302 15.82 -11.96 -1.38
N LEU A 303 16.72 -12.19 -2.35
CA LEU A 303 18.14 -11.87 -2.21
C LEU A 303 18.36 -10.37 -1.99
N ALA A 304 17.64 -9.52 -2.71
CA ALA A 304 17.69 -8.08 -2.53
C ALA A 304 17.28 -7.66 -1.12
N TYR A 305 16.19 -8.25 -0.59
CA TYR A 305 15.77 -8.02 0.79
C TYR A 305 16.85 -8.45 1.81
N MET A 306 17.41 -9.64 1.64
CA MET A 306 18.51 -10.17 2.48
C MET A 306 19.70 -9.19 2.50
N VAL A 307 20.10 -8.67 1.36
CA VAL A 307 21.16 -7.62 1.26
C VAL A 307 20.77 -6.36 2.01
N GLY A 308 19.50 -5.98 1.98
CA GLY A 308 18.98 -4.86 2.78
C GLY A 308 19.18 -5.09 4.28
N THR A 309 18.79 -6.26 4.80
CA THR A 309 18.96 -6.60 6.22
C THR A 309 20.44 -6.71 6.63
N TYR A 310 21.32 -7.17 5.72
CA TYR A 310 22.77 -7.15 5.95
C TYR A 310 23.30 -5.71 6.06
N ARG A 311 22.83 -4.77 5.21
CA ARG A 311 23.22 -3.36 5.32
C ARG A 311 22.78 -2.75 6.65
N ALA A 312 21.61 -3.11 7.15
CA ALA A 312 21.11 -2.69 8.46
C ALA A 312 22.00 -3.21 9.61
N LEU A 313 22.55 -4.42 9.52
CA LEU A 313 23.53 -4.93 10.49
C LEU A 313 24.81 -4.09 10.53
N ARG A 314 25.30 -3.63 9.38
CA ARG A 314 26.55 -2.85 9.28
C ARG A 314 26.39 -1.39 9.68
N ASN A 315 25.20 -0.82 9.42
CA ASN A 315 24.92 0.59 9.65
C ASN A 315 23.58 0.76 10.41
N PRO A 316 23.53 0.43 11.71
CA PRO A 316 22.28 0.45 12.47
C PRO A 316 21.70 1.85 12.72
N LYS A 317 22.45 2.91 12.40
CA LYS A 317 22.05 4.33 12.61
C LYS A 317 21.67 5.06 11.32
N SER A 318 21.66 4.37 10.17
CA SER A 318 21.38 5.02 8.86
C SER A 318 19.91 4.96 8.47
#